data_632ac8770fe6b35c64029d27c6ac1c91
#
_entry.id   632ac8770fe6b35c64029d27c6ac1c91
#
_cell.length_a   1.000
_cell.length_b   1.000
_cell.length_c   1.000
_cell.angle_alpha   90.00
_cell.angle_beta   90.00
_cell.angle_gamma   90.00
#
_symmetry.space_group_name_H-M   'P 1'
#
loop_
_entity.id
_entity.type
_entity.pdbx_description
1 polymer ?
#
loop_
_entity_poly.entity_id
_entity_poly.type
_entity_poly.pdbx_seq_one_letter_code
_entity_poly.pdbx_strand_id
1 'polypeptide(L)'
;DDWPAPQYNEFFYESCDLIMNISKQTHAIVQEVCKNKPRTEWDSTYVPHGINEDYFYPITEKEELLEMRKFKNQVIGNRPNDFVLLYVNRNIRRKMVGDSLLAFQHFVNQLPPEKRSRVTYVMHTQPVDNNGTDLPKLIEHLMPEVNVVFSQQKLDAKQMNYLYNIADVTMNLASNEGFGLGTCESLMAGTPIIVNVTGGMQDQCGFKIKDKLIDYKDYSEIKSLHNWKEWEHNEELTWGEWVKPVWPKTRSLMGSVPTPYIFDDRCDWEDA
;
A
#
# COMPACT_ATOMS: atom_id res chain seq x y z
N ASP A 1 -12.59 -4.73 5.48
CA ASP A 1 -12.90 -6.15 5.47
C ASP A 1 -11.95 -6.91 4.56
N ASP A 2 -11.75 -8.20 4.82
CA ASP A 2 -10.83 -9.05 4.09
C ASP A 2 -11.43 -10.46 3.90
N TRP A 3 -10.89 -11.26 2.99
CA TRP A 3 -11.30 -12.64 2.81
C TRP A 3 -10.69 -13.59 3.84
N PRO A 4 -11.41 -14.63 4.25
CA PRO A 4 -12.84 -14.91 3.98
C PRO A 4 -13.79 -13.83 4.50
N ALA A 5 -14.93 -13.66 3.82
CA ALA A 5 -15.88 -12.60 4.11
C ALA A 5 -16.34 -12.61 5.59
N PRO A 6 -16.29 -11.46 6.27
CA PRO A 6 -16.62 -11.35 7.68
C PRO A 6 -18.15 -11.35 7.89
N GLN A 7 -18.75 -12.52 8.07
CA GLN A 7 -20.21 -12.69 8.23
C GLN A 7 -20.77 -11.91 9.43
N TYR A 8 -19.95 -11.62 10.45
CA TYR A 8 -20.36 -10.81 11.61
C TYR A 8 -20.69 -9.35 11.27
N ASN A 9 -20.34 -8.87 10.07
CA ASN A 9 -20.68 -7.54 9.60
C ASN A 9 -22.05 -7.49 8.89
N GLU A 10 -22.75 -8.62 8.69
CA GLU A 10 -24.03 -8.68 8.00
C GLU A 10 -25.03 -7.65 8.52
N PHE A 11 -25.21 -7.57 9.84
CA PHE A 11 -26.13 -6.62 10.45
C PHE A 11 -25.82 -5.14 10.10
N PHE A 12 -24.56 -4.77 10.00
CA PHE A 12 -24.17 -3.39 9.63
C PHE A 12 -24.49 -3.11 8.16
N TYR A 13 -24.22 -4.06 7.27
CA TYR A 13 -24.54 -3.90 5.85
C TYR A 13 -26.04 -3.81 5.61
N GLU A 14 -26.80 -4.65 6.30
CA GLU A 14 -28.27 -4.68 6.21
C GLU A 14 -28.96 -3.45 6.77
N SER A 15 -28.31 -2.72 7.66
CA SER A 15 -28.84 -1.47 8.22
C SER A 15 -28.73 -0.26 7.29
N CYS A 16 -28.09 -0.42 6.13
CA CYS A 16 -27.86 0.64 5.15
C CYS A 16 -28.72 0.46 3.91
N ASP A 17 -29.31 1.53 3.38
CA ASP A 17 -30.03 1.52 2.10
C ASP A 17 -29.07 1.49 0.91
N LEU A 18 -27.86 2.10 1.06
CA LEU A 18 -26.80 2.14 0.06
C LEU A 18 -25.44 1.95 0.72
N ILE A 19 -24.63 1.04 0.16
CA ILE A 19 -23.25 0.81 0.58
C ILE A 19 -22.31 1.23 -0.54
N MET A 20 -21.49 2.23 -0.28
CA MET A 20 -20.42 2.68 -1.19
C MET A 20 -19.09 2.07 -0.76
N ASN A 21 -18.60 1.12 -1.54
CA ASN A 21 -17.39 0.37 -1.24
C ASN A 21 -16.17 1.05 -1.87
N ILE A 22 -15.13 1.28 -1.09
CA ILE A 22 -13.90 1.96 -1.53
C ILE A 22 -12.92 1.04 -2.26
N SER A 23 -13.17 -0.27 -2.24
CA SER A 23 -12.39 -1.26 -3.00
C SER A 23 -13.30 -2.30 -3.66
N LYS A 24 -12.82 -2.89 -4.76
CA LYS A 24 -13.51 -3.99 -5.46
C LYS A 24 -13.64 -5.21 -4.55
N GLN A 25 -12.62 -5.49 -3.74
CA GLN A 25 -12.65 -6.56 -2.75
C GLN A 25 -13.76 -6.35 -1.73
N THR A 26 -13.88 -5.16 -1.14
CA THR A 26 -14.94 -4.87 -0.17
C THR A 26 -16.32 -4.97 -0.82
N HIS A 27 -16.48 -4.53 -2.08
CA HIS A 27 -17.73 -4.71 -2.80
C HIS A 27 -18.10 -6.20 -2.93
N ALA A 28 -17.14 -7.05 -3.35
CA ALA A 28 -17.36 -8.50 -3.46
C ALA A 28 -17.71 -9.15 -2.10
N ILE A 29 -17.07 -8.70 -1.02
CA ILE A 29 -17.36 -9.14 0.35
C ILE A 29 -18.78 -8.80 0.75
N VAL A 30 -19.23 -7.57 0.52
CA VAL A 30 -20.63 -7.16 0.81
C VAL A 30 -21.62 -8.00 0.02
N GLN A 31 -21.36 -8.26 -1.27
CA GLN A 31 -22.18 -9.13 -2.10
C GLN A 31 -22.27 -10.56 -1.55
N GLU A 32 -21.15 -11.10 -1.06
CA GLU A 32 -21.11 -12.46 -0.48
C GLU A 32 -21.83 -12.53 0.87
N VAL A 33 -21.62 -11.54 1.75
CA VAL A 33 -22.26 -11.49 3.07
C VAL A 33 -23.78 -11.35 2.95
N CYS A 34 -24.25 -10.50 2.03
CA CYS A 34 -25.66 -10.19 1.84
C CYS A 34 -26.33 -11.00 0.71
N LYS A 35 -25.73 -12.09 0.23
CA LYS A 35 -26.21 -12.86 -0.94
C LYS A 35 -27.63 -13.41 -0.83
N ASN A 36 -28.11 -13.62 0.39
CA ASN A 36 -29.45 -14.15 0.66
C ASN A 36 -30.53 -13.06 0.83
N LYS A 37 -30.14 -11.79 0.71
CA LYS A 37 -31.04 -10.65 0.88
C LYS A 37 -31.66 -10.21 -0.45
N PRO A 38 -32.95 -9.91 -0.50
CA PRO A 38 -33.54 -9.31 -1.69
C PRO A 38 -32.98 -7.90 -1.89
N ARG A 39 -32.38 -7.61 -3.08
CA ARG A 39 -31.81 -6.31 -3.44
C ARG A 39 -32.85 -5.19 -3.64
N THR A 40 -34.11 -5.43 -3.31
CA THR A 40 -35.17 -4.43 -3.35
C THR A 40 -35.11 -3.42 -2.20
N GLU A 41 -34.37 -3.76 -1.14
CA GLU A 41 -34.31 -2.95 0.08
C GLU A 41 -32.94 -2.29 0.31
N TRP A 42 -31.93 -2.68 -0.46
CA TRP A 42 -30.57 -2.13 -0.35
C TRP A 42 -29.81 -2.25 -1.67
N ASP A 43 -28.77 -1.42 -1.83
CA ASP A 43 -27.88 -1.47 -2.98
C ASP A 43 -26.41 -1.36 -2.52
N SER A 44 -25.51 -1.83 -3.35
CA SER A 44 -24.08 -1.78 -3.11
C SER A 44 -23.33 -1.45 -4.41
N THR A 45 -22.44 -0.49 -4.34
CA THR A 45 -21.65 -0.04 -5.50
C THR A 45 -20.20 0.21 -5.12
N TYR A 46 -19.34 0.25 -6.12
CA TYR A 46 -17.93 0.59 -5.99
C TYR A 46 -17.74 2.08 -6.20
N VAL A 47 -17.18 2.76 -5.19
CA VAL A 47 -16.85 4.19 -5.24
C VAL A 47 -15.47 4.38 -4.62
N PRO A 48 -14.39 4.37 -5.42
CA PRO A 48 -13.04 4.57 -4.91
C PRO A 48 -12.85 5.99 -4.36
N HIS A 49 -11.86 6.18 -3.52
CA HIS A 49 -11.45 7.53 -3.13
C HIS A 49 -10.94 8.33 -4.33
N GLY A 50 -11.33 9.60 -4.39
CA GLY A 50 -10.71 10.58 -5.27
C GLY A 50 -9.46 11.18 -4.62
N ILE A 51 -8.43 11.40 -5.41
CA ILE A 51 -7.23 12.16 -5.03
C ILE A 51 -7.23 13.45 -5.84
N ASN A 52 -6.97 14.57 -5.18
CA ASN A 52 -6.96 15.88 -5.87
C ASN A 52 -5.66 16.03 -6.67
N GLU A 53 -5.79 16.18 -7.99
CA GLU A 53 -4.68 16.36 -8.93
C GLU A 53 -3.94 17.71 -8.77
N ASP A 54 -4.56 18.70 -8.15
CA ASP A 54 -3.90 19.95 -7.80
C ASP A 54 -2.89 19.80 -6.66
N TYR A 55 -2.99 18.71 -5.88
CA TYR A 55 -2.12 18.46 -4.75
C TYR A 55 -1.04 17.41 -5.04
N PHE A 56 -1.35 16.42 -5.88
CA PHE A 56 -0.44 15.34 -6.21
C PHE A 56 -0.27 15.23 -7.72
N TYR A 57 0.91 15.59 -8.20
CA TYR A 57 1.27 15.63 -9.61
C TYR A 57 2.79 15.49 -9.79
N PRO A 58 3.25 15.03 -10.96
CA PRO A 58 4.67 15.02 -11.29
C PRO A 58 5.20 16.46 -11.44
N ILE A 59 6.25 16.79 -10.70
CA ILE A 59 6.85 18.13 -10.74
C ILE A 59 7.77 18.24 -11.94
N THR A 60 7.44 19.12 -12.87
CA THR A 60 8.20 19.36 -14.10
C THR A 60 8.71 20.80 -14.21
N GLU A 61 8.08 21.75 -13.55
CA GLU A 61 8.41 23.14 -13.62
C GLU A 61 9.75 23.46 -12.94
N LYS A 62 10.62 24.22 -13.62
CA LYS A 62 12.00 24.48 -13.20
C LYS A 62 12.11 25.11 -11.81
N GLU A 63 11.24 26.04 -11.51
CA GLU A 63 11.25 26.74 -10.20
C GLU A 63 10.85 25.76 -9.08
N GLU A 64 9.82 24.99 -9.30
CA GLU A 64 9.34 24.00 -8.33
C GLU A 64 10.32 22.85 -8.13
N LEU A 65 11.01 22.39 -9.20
CA LEU A 65 12.11 21.45 -9.11
C LEU A 65 13.25 21.95 -8.22
N LEU A 66 13.53 23.26 -8.21
CA LEU A 66 14.54 23.84 -7.32
C LEU A 66 14.09 23.82 -5.85
N GLU A 67 12.82 24.10 -5.60
CA GLU A 67 12.23 24.01 -4.25
C GLU A 67 12.23 22.55 -3.75
N MET A 68 11.79 21.64 -4.58
CA MET A 68 11.80 20.20 -4.28
C MET A 68 13.21 19.69 -3.97
N ARG A 69 14.25 20.13 -4.70
CA ARG A 69 15.63 19.77 -4.40
C ARG A 69 16.09 20.30 -3.05
N LYS A 70 15.70 21.51 -2.67
CA LYS A 70 15.97 22.06 -1.33
C LYS A 70 15.27 21.20 -0.26
N PHE A 71 14.02 20.82 -0.50
CA PHE A 71 13.28 19.93 0.38
C PHE A 71 13.96 18.55 0.49
N LYS A 72 14.40 17.95 -0.63
CA LYS A 72 15.18 16.70 -0.62
C LYS A 72 16.40 16.81 0.30
N ASN A 73 17.17 17.90 0.17
CA ASN A 73 18.35 18.12 1.02
C ASN A 73 17.99 18.29 2.51
N GLN A 74 16.82 18.84 2.82
CA GLN A 74 16.34 18.91 4.21
C GLN A 74 15.97 17.55 4.77
N VAL A 75 15.39 16.68 3.95
CA VAL A 75 14.94 15.35 4.36
C VAL A 75 16.10 14.36 4.49
N ILE A 76 16.94 14.24 3.46
CA ILE A 76 17.98 13.20 3.40
C ILE A 76 19.41 13.75 3.55
N GLY A 77 19.54 15.04 3.83
CA GLY A 77 20.84 15.72 3.86
C GLY A 77 21.40 15.93 2.46
N ASN A 78 22.69 16.27 2.37
CA ASN A 78 23.33 16.55 1.09
C ASN A 78 23.68 15.28 0.31
N ARG A 79 22.66 14.50 -0.08
CA ARG A 79 22.76 13.24 -0.82
C ARG A 79 21.90 13.28 -2.10
N PRO A 80 22.20 14.18 -3.06
CA PRO A 80 21.31 14.43 -4.22
C PRO A 80 21.17 13.23 -5.16
N ASN A 81 22.12 12.30 -5.15
CA ASN A 81 22.18 11.15 -6.06
C ASN A 81 21.84 9.82 -5.37
N ASP A 82 21.31 9.86 -4.17
CA ASP A 82 20.85 8.63 -3.50
C ASP A 82 19.56 8.12 -4.15
N PHE A 83 19.47 6.80 -4.29
CA PHE A 83 18.23 6.13 -4.56
C PHE A 83 17.36 6.22 -3.30
N VAL A 84 16.15 6.68 -3.44
CA VAL A 84 15.23 6.93 -2.33
C VAL A 84 14.04 5.98 -2.38
N LEU A 85 13.99 5.05 -1.45
CA LEU A 85 12.78 4.29 -1.13
C LEU A 85 11.93 5.12 -0.15
N LEU A 86 10.62 5.15 -0.33
CA LEU A 86 9.69 5.89 0.51
C LEU A 86 8.67 4.97 1.17
N TYR A 87 8.40 5.24 2.45
CA TYR A 87 7.30 4.67 3.21
C TYR A 87 6.44 5.78 3.80
N VAL A 88 5.12 5.72 3.55
CA VAL A 88 4.15 6.71 4.07
C VAL A 88 2.98 5.96 4.69
N ASN A 89 3.06 5.68 5.98
CA ASN A 89 1.98 5.05 6.75
C ASN A 89 2.19 5.28 8.25
N ARG A 90 1.12 5.10 9.04
CA ARG A 90 1.24 5.02 10.47
C ARG A 90 1.99 3.73 10.88
N ASN A 91 2.84 3.82 11.88
CA ASN A 91 3.54 2.66 12.46
C ASN A 91 2.58 1.86 13.33
N ILE A 92 1.81 0.98 12.72
CA ILE A 92 0.90 0.04 13.40
C ILE A 92 1.05 -1.36 12.79
N ARG A 93 0.68 -2.39 13.56
CA ARG A 93 0.88 -3.81 13.24
C ARG A 93 0.52 -4.17 11.80
N ARG A 94 -0.70 -3.87 11.36
CA ARG A 94 -1.18 -4.25 10.01
C ARG A 94 -0.42 -3.58 8.85
N LYS A 95 0.35 -2.54 9.12
CA LYS A 95 1.17 -1.85 8.11
C LYS A 95 2.51 -2.52 7.83
N MET A 96 2.82 -3.60 8.53
CA MET A 96 3.98 -4.46 8.29
C MET A 96 5.28 -3.67 8.15
N VAL A 97 5.49 -2.68 9.04
CA VAL A 97 6.60 -1.73 8.96
C VAL A 97 7.94 -2.44 9.13
N GLY A 98 7.99 -3.44 10.01
CA GLY A 98 9.19 -4.27 10.21
C GLY A 98 9.56 -5.04 8.94
N ASP A 99 8.57 -5.64 8.29
CA ASP A 99 8.79 -6.41 7.05
C ASP A 99 9.28 -5.50 5.91
N SER A 100 8.79 -4.25 5.85
CA SER A 100 9.29 -3.29 4.87
C SER A 100 10.75 -2.89 5.11
N LEU A 101 11.19 -2.86 6.37
CA LEU A 101 12.61 -2.66 6.70
C LEU A 101 13.47 -3.88 6.36
N LEU A 102 12.95 -5.10 6.57
CA LEU A 102 13.66 -6.33 6.15
C LEU A 102 13.80 -6.40 4.63
N ALA A 103 12.74 -6.06 3.88
CA ALA A 103 12.79 -5.94 2.42
C ALA A 103 13.88 -4.94 1.97
N PHE A 104 13.93 -3.79 2.62
CA PHE A 104 14.96 -2.79 2.32
C PHE A 104 16.37 -3.29 2.63
N GLN A 105 16.58 -3.93 3.78
CA GLN A 105 17.87 -4.53 4.13
C GLN A 105 18.28 -5.60 3.11
N HIS A 106 17.34 -6.45 2.71
CA HIS A 106 17.58 -7.50 1.71
C HIS A 106 18.02 -6.89 0.38
N PHE A 107 17.31 -5.87 -0.10
CA PHE A 107 17.70 -5.11 -1.29
C PHE A 107 19.10 -4.51 -1.18
N VAL A 108 19.40 -3.81 -0.08
CA VAL A 108 20.73 -3.21 0.14
C VAL A 108 21.83 -4.27 0.13
N ASN A 109 21.60 -5.43 0.74
CA ASN A 109 22.57 -6.51 0.80
C ASN A 109 22.89 -7.14 -0.57
N GLN A 110 21.98 -7.07 -1.52
CA GLN A 110 22.17 -7.51 -2.90
C GLN A 110 23.01 -6.52 -3.74
N LEU A 111 23.12 -5.28 -3.29
CA LEU A 111 23.88 -4.26 -4.00
C LEU A 111 25.40 -4.44 -3.85
N PRO A 112 26.18 -4.07 -4.87
CA PRO A 112 27.63 -3.91 -4.73
C PRO A 112 27.97 -2.99 -3.55
N PRO A 113 29.01 -3.30 -2.76
CA PRO A 113 29.35 -2.55 -1.53
C PRO A 113 29.43 -1.02 -1.72
N GLU A 114 29.96 -0.57 -2.84
CA GLU A 114 30.12 0.85 -3.17
C GLU A 114 28.79 1.58 -3.45
N LYS A 115 27.69 0.84 -3.69
CA LYS A 115 26.35 1.39 -3.92
C LYS A 115 25.50 1.42 -2.65
N ARG A 116 25.79 0.59 -1.66
CA ARG A 116 24.96 0.44 -0.44
C ARG A 116 24.78 1.75 0.31
N SER A 117 25.84 2.56 0.41
CA SER A 117 25.80 3.87 1.07
C SER A 117 25.00 4.94 0.30
N ARG A 118 24.59 4.64 -0.94
CA ARG A 118 23.84 5.56 -1.82
C ARG A 118 22.36 5.23 -1.92
N VAL A 119 21.86 4.43 -1.01
CA VAL A 119 20.43 4.10 -0.91
C VAL A 119 19.90 4.61 0.42
N THR A 120 18.78 5.30 0.41
CA THR A 120 18.16 5.87 1.59
C THR A 120 16.70 5.41 1.67
N TYR A 121 16.28 4.90 2.83
CA TYR A 121 14.87 4.66 3.11
C TYR A 121 14.30 5.83 3.90
N VAL A 122 13.44 6.61 3.30
CA VAL A 122 12.72 7.71 3.95
C VAL A 122 11.40 7.15 4.49
N MET A 123 11.21 7.23 5.79
CA MET A 123 10.03 6.74 6.47
C MET A 123 9.24 7.92 7.05
N HIS A 124 8.15 8.29 6.38
CA HIS A 124 7.21 9.29 6.90
C HIS A 124 6.20 8.59 7.84
N THR A 125 6.63 8.45 9.08
CA THR A 125 5.90 7.72 10.14
C THR A 125 6.37 8.14 11.52
N GLN A 126 5.62 7.77 12.55
CA GLN A 126 6.10 7.84 13.93
C GLN A 126 7.10 6.69 14.16
N PRO A 127 8.36 6.98 14.58
CA PRO A 127 9.36 5.94 14.79
C PRO A 127 8.97 4.93 15.87
N VAL A 128 8.22 5.39 16.90
CA VAL A 128 7.69 4.56 17.96
C VAL A 128 6.19 4.83 18.09
N ASP A 129 5.36 3.79 18.06
CA ASP A 129 3.91 3.85 18.28
C ASP A 129 3.52 2.70 19.21
N ASN A 130 2.61 2.96 20.15
CA ASN A 130 2.15 1.96 21.14
C ASN A 130 1.47 0.74 20.47
N ASN A 131 0.97 0.89 19.24
CA ASN A 131 0.35 -0.18 18.45
C ASN A 131 1.25 -0.70 17.34
N GLY A 132 2.53 -0.31 17.35
CA GLY A 132 3.50 -0.63 16.32
C GLY A 132 4.81 -1.15 16.84
N THR A 133 5.88 -0.84 16.13
CA THR A 133 7.24 -1.28 16.38
C THR A 133 8.10 -0.11 16.88
N ASP A 134 9.05 -0.38 17.77
CA ASP A 134 10.15 0.54 18.08
C ASP A 134 11.18 0.45 16.95
N LEU A 135 10.98 1.26 15.92
CA LEU A 135 11.78 1.21 14.70
C LEU A 135 13.25 1.57 14.92
N PRO A 136 13.59 2.60 15.74
CA PRO A 136 14.99 2.89 16.06
C PRO A 136 15.73 1.70 16.67
N LYS A 137 15.13 1.00 17.63
CA LYS A 137 15.75 -0.20 18.23
C LYS A 137 15.84 -1.35 17.26
N LEU A 138 14.81 -1.54 16.42
CA LEU A 138 14.84 -2.57 15.38
C LEU A 138 16.03 -2.34 14.44
N ILE A 139 16.22 -1.10 13.97
CA ILE A 139 17.32 -0.75 13.07
C ILE A 139 18.67 -0.93 13.78
N GLU A 140 18.81 -0.40 15.01
CA GLU A 140 20.04 -0.53 15.78
C GLU A 140 20.49 -1.98 15.97
N HIS A 141 19.55 -2.88 16.23
CA HIS A 141 19.87 -4.27 16.61
C HIS A 141 19.96 -5.23 15.41
N LEU A 142 19.15 -5.02 14.38
CA LEU A 142 19.04 -5.97 13.27
C LEU A 142 19.69 -5.50 11.97
N MET A 143 19.79 -4.19 11.75
CA MET A 143 20.24 -3.65 10.47
C MET A 143 21.00 -2.30 10.61
N PRO A 144 22.02 -2.20 11.47
CA PRO A 144 22.69 -0.94 11.76
C PRO A 144 23.41 -0.30 10.55
N GLU A 145 23.66 -1.07 9.50
CA GLU A 145 24.36 -0.63 8.30
C GLU A 145 23.47 0.04 7.25
N VAL A 146 22.12 -0.05 7.39
CA VAL A 146 21.22 0.57 6.42
C VAL A 146 20.97 2.05 6.76
N ASN A 147 20.75 2.84 5.72
CA ASN A 147 20.48 4.25 5.87
C ASN A 147 18.98 4.53 5.89
N VAL A 148 18.44 4.79 7.07
CA VAL A 148 17.02 5.11 7.29
C VAL A 148 16.88 6.52 7.85
N VAL A 149 15.97 7.28 7.27
CA VAL A 149 15.64 8.65 7.71
C VAL A 149 14.17 8.72 8.09
N PHE A 150 13.86 9.19 9.31
CA PHE A 150 12.50 9.41 9.77
C PHE A 150 12.04 10.84 9.49
N SER A 151 10.98 10.97 8.70
CA SER A 151 10.23 12.21 8.51
C SER A 151 9.04 12.25 9.48
N GLN A 152 9.18 12.96 10.58
CA GLN A 152 8.18 12.99 11.66
C GLN A 152 7.32 14.25 11.65
N GLN A 153 7.72 15.28 10.92
CA GLN A 153 7.01 16.54 10.88
C GLN A 153 5.69 16.38 10.12
N LYS A 154 4.65 17.09 10.57
CA LYS A 154 3.43 17.20 9.79
C LYS A 154 3.75 18.03 8.54
N LEU A 155 3.60 17.42 7.38
CA LEU A 155 3.78 18.05 6.08
C LEU A 155 2.45 18.60 5.58
N ASP A 156 2.47 19.72 4.88
CA ASP A 156 1.33 20.19 4.10
C ASP A 156 1.22 19.44 2.76
N ALA A 157 0.16 19.69 1.98
CA ALA A 157 -0.08 18.99 0.72
C ALA A 157 1.08 19.17 -0.28
N LYS A 158 1.64 20.38 -0.38
CA LYS A 158 2.78 20.69 -1.27
C LYS A 158 4.03 19.91 -0.86
N GLN A 159 4.33 19.88 0.44
CA GLN A 159 5.46 19.13 0.98
C GLN A 159 5.27 17.62 0.83
N MET A 160 4.03 17.13 0.96
CA MET A 160 3.72 15.72 0.68
C MET A 160 3.96 15.38 -0.79
N ASN A 161 3.54 16.23 -1.72
CA ASN A 161 3.84 16.05 -3.13
C ASN A 161 5.36 16.04 -3.39
N TYR A 162 6.12 16.93 -2.75
CA TYR A 162 7.58 16.90 -2.83
C TYR A 162 8.15 15.59 -2.30
N LEU A 163 7.61 15.08 -1.19
CA LEU A 163 8.08 13.84 -0.59
C LEU A 163 7.92 12.65 -1.55
N TYR A 164 6.79 12.55 -2.25
CA TYR A 164 6.61 11.53 -3.29
C TYR A 164 7.53 11.76 -4.49
N ASN A 165 7.65 12.99 -4.99
CA ASN A 165 8.46 13.31 -6.16
C ASN A 165 9.98 13.16 -5.93
N ILE A 166 10.49 13.21 -4.69
CA ILE A 166 11.91 12.93 -4.40
C ILE A 166 12.22 11.45 -4.29
N ALA A 167 11.21 10.59 -4.20
CA ALA A 167 11.36 9.15 -4.11
C ALA A 167 11.48 8.52 -5.50
N ASP A 168 12.29 7.49 -5.60
CA ASP A 168 12.40 6.66 -6.80
C ASP A 168 11.31 5.56 -6.81
N VAL A 169 10.86 5.13 -5.63
CA VAL A 169 9.77 4.16 -5.46
C VAL A 169 9.16 4.28 -4.06
N THR A 170 7.86 4.05 -3.95
CA THR A 170 7.14 3.95 -2.66
C THR A 170 6.77 2.49 -2.39
N MET A 171 6.99 2.01 -1.16
CA MET A 171 6.65 0.64 -0.76
C MET A 171 5.56 0.61 0.32
N ASN A 172 4.57 -0.27 0.14
CA ASN A 172 3.51 -0.53 1.10
C ASN A 172 3.20 -2.04 1.17
N LEU A 173 3.74 -2.71 2.17
CA LEU A 173 3.55 -4.14 2.42
C LEU A 173 2.43 -4.41 3.44
N ALA A 174 1.54 -3.45 3.68
CA ALA A 174 0.44 -3.63 4.62
C ALA A 174 -0.32 -4.93 4.36
N SER A 175 -0.63 -5.67 5.43
CA SER A 175 -1.37 -6.93 5.36
C SER A 175 -2.86 -6.75 5.09
N ASN A 176 -3.32 -5.51 5.18
CA ASN A 176 -4.72 -5.11 5.01
C ASN A 176 -4.83 -3.61 4.76
N GLU A 177 -5.52 -3.22 3.68
CA GLU A 177 -5.77 -1.81 3.33
C GLU A 177 -7.18 -1.63 2.74
N GLY A 178 -7.90 -0.63 3.25
CA GLY A 178 -9.20 -0.26 2.68
C GLY A 178 -9.07 0.28 1.26
N PHE A 179 -8.20 1.27 1.05
CA PHE A 179 -7.91 1.86 -0.26
C PHE A 179 -6.40 1.98 -0.54
N GLY A 180 -5.62 2.51 0.41
CA GLY A 180 -4.20 2.77 0.25
C GLY A 180 -3.94 4.17 -0.34
N LEU A 181 -4.36 5.23 0.36
CA LEU A 181 -4.20 6.62 -0.11
C LEU A 181 -2.76 6.94 -0.49
N GLY A 182 -1.79 6.59 0.37
CA GLY A 182 -0.38 6.91 0.13
C GLY A 182 0.21 6.29 -1.14
N THR A 183 -0.26 5.12 -1.57
CA THR A 183 0.18 4.51 -2.84
C THR A 183 -0.49 5.17 -4.04
N CYS A 184 -1.76 5.58 -3.92
CA CYS A 184 -2.44 6.34 -4.95
C CYS A 184 -1.82 7.73 -5.14
N GLU A 185 -1.53 8.44 -4.04
CA GLU A 185 -0.83 9.73 -4.06
C GLU A 185 0.56 9.61 -4.72
N SER A 186 1.29 8.51 -4.43
CA SER A 186 2.57 8.21 -5.06
C SER A 186 2.46 8.09 -6.58
N LEU A 187 1.51 7.28 -7.06
CA LEU A 187 1.27 7.12 -8.50
C LEU A 187 0.88 8.45 -9.17
N MET A 188 0.03 9.25 -8.54
CA MET A 188 -0.35 10.57 -9.05
C MET A 188 0.82 11.55 -9.08
N ALA A 189 1.74 11.45 -8.13
CA ALA A 189 3.00 12.21 -8.14
C ALA A 189 4.02 11.70 -9.16
N GLY A 190 3.72 10.63 -9.91
CA GLY A 190 4.61 10.03 -10.90
C GLY A 190 5.68 9.12 -10.30
N THR A 191 5.46 8.60 -9.09
CA THR A 191 6.40 7.72 -8.40
C THR A 191 5.86 6.29 -8.36
N PRO A 192 6.61 5.30 -8.89
CA PRO A 192 6.21 3.90 -8.88
C PRO A 192 5.94 3.34 -7.48
N ILE A 193 5.16 2.26 -7.41
CA ILE A 193 4.81 1.61 -6.15
C ILE A 193 5.18 0.13 -6.11
N ILE A 194 5.59 -0.35 -4.93
CA ILE A 194 5.70 -1.76 -4.57
C ILE A 194 4.61 -2.02 -3.53
N VAL A 195 3.67 -2.91 -3.81
CA VAL A 195 2.50 -3.10 -2.95
C VAL A 195 2.14 -4.57 -2.76
N ASN A 196 1.75 -4.92 -1.53
CA ASN A 196 1.11 -6.18 -1.25
C ASN A 196 -0.27 -6.25 -1.94
N VAL A 197 -0.57 -7.37 -2.61
CA VAL A 197 -1.82 -7.58 -3.35
C VAL A 197 -2.93 -7.93 -2.36
N THR A 198 -3.48 -6.90 -1.72
CA THR A 198 -4.58 -7.02 -0.75
C THR A 198 -5.45 -5.77 -0.73
N GLY A 199 -6.73 -5.92 -0.39
CA GLY A 199 -7.67 -4.82 -0.24
C GLY A 199 -7.69 -3.86 -1.43
N GLY A 200 -7.77 -2.56 -1.15
CA GLY A 200 -7.81 -1.52 -2.19
C GLY A 200 -6.50 -1.31 -2.94
N MET A 201 -5.38 -1.82 -2.44
CA MET A 201 -4.10 -1.76 -3.18
C MET A 201 -4.15 -2.61 -4.46
N GLN A 202 -4.96 -3.67 -4.51
CA GLN A 202 -5.21 -4.45 -5.72
C GLN A 202 -5.81 -3.58 -6.84
N ASP A 203 -6.70 -2.67 -6.48
CA ASP A 203 -7.36 -1.79 -7.45
C ASP A 203 -6.37 -0.84 -8.12
N GLN A 204 -5.34 -0.43 -7.38
CA GLN A 204 -4.28 0.46 -7.86
C GLN A 204 -3.25 -0.27 -8.74
N CYS A 205 -3.19 -1.59 -8.67
CA CYS A 205 -2.31 -2.38 -9.55
C CYS A 205 -2.74 -2.30 -11.01
N GLY A 206 -4.00 -1.95 -11.30
CA GLY A 206 -4.49 -1.88 -12.67
C GLY A 206 -4.49 -3.24 -13.37
N PHE A 207 -4.87 -4.29 -12.65
CA PHE A 207 -4.88 -5.65 -13.20
C PHE A 207 -5.79 -5.79 -14.42
N LYS A 208 -5.25 -6.47 -15.44
CA LYS A 208 -5.95 -6.80 -16.70
C LYS A 208 -5.84 -8.28 -16.96
N ILE A 209 -6.89 -8.84 -17.54
CA ILE A 209 -6.90 -10.20 -18.11
C ILE A 209 -7.19 -10.06 -19.61
N LYS A 210 -6.31 -10.58 -20.44
CA LYS A 210 -6.42 -10.45 -21.92
C LYS A 210 -6.64 -8.97 -22.32
N ASP A 211 -5.85 -8.06 -21.75
CA ASP A 211 -5.90 -6.61 -21.96
C ASP A 211 -7.18 -5.91 -21.49
N LYS A 212 -8.16 -6.61 -20.91
CA LYS A 212 -9.36 -6.02 -20.30
C LYS A 212 -9.10 -5.75 -18.83
N LEU A 213 -9.28 -4.48 -18.42
CA LEU A 213 -9.22 -4.08 -17.00
C LEU A 213 -10.28 -4.85 -16.19
N ILE A 214 -9.89 -5.40 -15.06
CA ILE A 214 -10.80 -6.08 -14.14
C ILE A 214 -11.71 -5.03 -13.48
N ASP A 215 -13.01 -5.10 -13.79
CA ASP A 215 -14.04 -4.26 -13.18
C ASP A 215 -14.50 -4.85 -11.82
N TYR A 216 -15.15 -4.03 -10.99
CA TYR A 216 -15.73 -4.47 -9.72
C TYR A 216 -16.82 -5.53 -9.89
N LYS A 217 -17.51 -5.53 -11.04
CA LYS A 217 -18.50 -6.55 -11.40
C LYS A 217 -17.85 -7.88 -11.74
N ASP A 218 -16.74 -7.83 -12.46
CA ASP A 218 -15.98 -9.03 -12.81
C ASP A 218 -15.29 -9.63 -11.56
N TYR A 219 -14.93 -8.79 -10.59
CA TYR A 219 -14.22 -9.20 -9.37
C TYR A 219 -14.99 -10.24 -8.53
N SER A 220 -16.30 -10.12 -8.44
CA SER A 220 -17.13 -11.09 -7.70
C SER A 220 -17.19 -12.46 -8.37
N GLU A 221 -16.98 -12.53 -9.68
CA GLU A 221 -16.94 -13.77 -10.47
C GLU A 221 -15.52 -14.38 -10.44
N ILE A 222 -14.51 -13.56 -10.30
CA ILE A 222 -13.09 -13.97 -10.22
C ILE A 222 -12.78 -14.31 -8.75
N LYS A 223 -13.46 -15.33 -8.21
CA LYS A 223 -13.20 -15.88 -6.86
C LYS A 223 -11.73 -16.23 -6.64
N SER A 224 -10.97 -16.38 -7.69
CA SER A 224 -9.55 -16.68 -7.73
C SER A 224 -8.65 -15.50 -7.35
N LEU A 225 -9.08 -14.24 -7.43
CA LEU A 225 -8.30 -13.13 -6.82
C LEU A 225 -8.20 -13.25 -5.30
N HIS A 226 -9.04 -14.10 -4.70
CA HIS A 226 -8.91 -14.53 -3.31
C HIS A 226 -7.96 -15.72 -3.15
N ASN A 227 -7.59 -16.34 -4.26
CA ASN A 227 -6.59 -17.40 -4.34
C ASN A 227 -5.37 -16.90 -5.14
N TRP A 228 -4.65 -15.96 -4.54
CA TRP A 228 -3.46 -15.35 -5.09
C TRP A 228 -2.41 -16.36 -5.59
N LYS A 229 -2.40 -17.60 -5.09
CA LYS A 229 -1.52 -18.68 -5.59
C LYS A 229 -1.79 -19.07 -7.04
N GLU A 230 -3.03 -18.94 -7.49
CA GLU A 230 -3.39 -19.20 -8.89
C GLU A 230 -3.06 -18.00 -9.78
N TRP A 231 -3.19 -16.79 -9.23
CA TRP A 231 -3.00 -15.55 -9.99
C TRP A 231 -1.55 -15.13 -10.15
N GLU A 232 -0.71 -15.38 -9.17
CA GLU A 232 0.73 -15.11 -9.24
C GLU A 232 1.39 -15.77 -10.47
N HIS A 233 0.85 -16.90 -10.92
CA HIS A 233 1.37 -17.69 -12.05
C HIS A 233 0.49 -17.63 -13.31
N ASN A 234 -0.51 -16.73 -13.34
CA ASN A 234 -1.37 -16.59 -14.49
C ASN A 234 -0.71 -15.74 -15.57
N GLU A 235 -0.29 -16.36 -16.68
CA GLU A 235 0.37 -15.68 -17.81
C GLU A 235 -0.54 -14.66 -18.53
N GLU A 236 -1.87 -14.74 -18.36
CA GLU A 236 -2.82 -13.79 -18.95
C GLU A 236 -3.03 -12.54 -18.09
N LEU A 237 -2.55 -12.56 -16.82
CA LEU A 237 -2.67 -11.44 -15.90
C LEU A 237 -1.54 -10.45 -16.12
N THR A 238 -1.90 -9.21 -16.39
CA THR A 238 -0.96 -8.08 -16.47
C THR A 238 -1.36 -6.96 -15.51
N TRP A 239 -0.46 -6.03 -15.25
CA TRP A 239 -0.66 -4.89 -14.37
C TRP A 239 0.02 -3.64 -14.92
N GLY A 240 -0.19 -2.51 -14.24
CA GLY A 240 0.41 -1.23 -14.64
C GLY A 240 1.94 -1.27 -14.57
N GLU A 241 2.61 -0.63 -15.54
CA GLU A 241 4.07 -0.57 -15.63
C GLU A 241 4.75 0.14 -14.43
N TRP A 242 4.00 0.95 -13.69
CA TRP A 242 4.45 1.70 -12.52
C TRP A 242 4.19 0.96 -11.20
N VAL A 243 3.83 -0.31 -11.28
CA VAL A 243 3.46 -1.12 -10.14
C VAL A 243 4.26 -2.41 -10.09
N LYS A 244 4.88 -2.70 -8.96
CA LYS A 244 5.38 -4.03 -8.61
C LYS A 244 4.39 -4.65 -7.61
N PRO A 245 3.50 -5.57 -8.05
CA PRO A 245 2.68 -6.33 -7.14
C PRO A 245 3.54 -7.36 -6.39
N VAL A 246 3.36 -7.46 -5.09
CA VAL A 246 3.94 -8.50 -4.23
C VAL A 246 2.80 -9.36 -3.73
N TRP A 247 2.86 -10.65 -4.04
CA TRP A 247 1.75 -11.55 -3.75
C TRP A 247 1.80 -12.07 -2.31
N PRO A 248 0.66 -12.15 -1.61
CA PRO A 248 0.61 -12.79 -0.31
C PRO A 248 1.08 -14.24 -0.38
N LYS A 249 1.89 -14.67 0.58
CA LYS A 249 2.34 -16.08 0.72
C LYS A 249 1.58 -16.79 1.84
N THR A 250 1.11 -16.03 2.83
CA THR A 250 0.36 -16.58 3.96
C THR A 250 -0.82 -15.69 4.31
N ARG A 251 -1.84 -16.31 4.88
CA ARG A 251 -2.98 -15.63 5.47
C ARG A 251 -3.09 -15.99 6.94
N SER A 252 -2.98 -14.99 7.81
CA SER A 252 -3.03 -15.18 9.27
C SER A 252 -4.38 -14.77 9.81
N LEU A 253 -4.99 -15.63 10.64
CA LEU A 253 -6.21 -15.29 11.37
C LEU A 253 -5.84 -14.45 12.59
N MET A 254 -6.43 -13.27 12.67
CA MET A 254 -6.28 -12.34 13.79
C MET A 254 -7.65 -12.02 14.38
N GLY A 255 -7.68 -11.49 15.57
CA GLY A 255 -8.93 -11.08 16.21
C GLY A 255 -8.70 -10.10 17.34
N SER A 256 -9.75 -9.39 17.70
CA SER A 256 -9.85 -8.53 18.87
C SER A 256 -11.32 -8.35 19.23
N VAL A 257 -11.60 -7.80 20.40
CA VAL A 257 -12.94 -7.33 20.72
C VAL A 257 -13.05 -5.88 20.20
N PRO A 258 -14.02 -5.51 19.38
CA PRO A 258 -15.23 -6.23 18.92
C PRO A 258 -15.08 -6.93 17.55
N THR A 259 -13.90 -7.11 17.03
CA THR A 259 -13.65 -7.76 15.73
C THR A 259 -13.30 -9.24 15.94
N PRO A 260 -14.28 -10.18 15.87
CA PRO A 260 -14.08 -11.57 16.28
C PRO A 260 -12.99 -12.27 15.46
N TYR A 261 -12.86 -11.92 14.18
CA TYR A 261 -11.77 -12.37 13.33
C TYR A 261 -11.54 -11.39 12.19
N ILE A 262 -10.30 -11.35 11.71
CA ILE A 262 -9.87 -10.71 10.47
C ILE A 262 -8.71 -11.54 9.91
N PHE A 263 -8.60 -11.57 8.59
CA PHE A 263 -7.48 -12.22 7.95
C PHE A 263 -6.48 -11.16 7.47
N ASP A 264 -5.22 -11.36 7.86
CA ASP A 264 -4.08 -10.55 7.39
C ASP A 264 -3.40 -11.29 6.24
N ASP A 265 -3.38 -10.71 5.06
CA ASP A 265 -2.62 -11.21 3.91
C ASP A 265 -1.17 -10.76 4.02
N ARG A 266 -0.24 -11.68 4.22
CA ARG A 266 1.18 -11.38 4.38
C ARG A 266 1.96 -11.85 3.19
N CYS A 267 2.64 -10.90 2.56
CA CYS A 267 3.64 -11.21 1.53
C CYS A 267 4.96 -11.67 2.15
N ASP A 268 5.79 -12.28 1.34
CA ASP A 268 7.19 -12.47 1.66
C ASP A 268 7.94 -11.15 1.36
N TRP A 269 8.65 -10.65 2.35
CA TRP A 269 9.41 -9.41 2.20
C TRP A 269 10.60 -9.57 1.24
N GLU A 270 11.07 -10.79 0.97
CA GLU A 270 12.12 -11.06 -0.01
C GLU A 270 11.66 -10.87 -1.46
N ASP A 271 10.35 -10.91 -1.71
CA ASP A 271 9.74 -10.73 -3.04
C ASP A 271 9.50 -9.24 -3.39
N ALA A 272 9.64 -8.33 -2.43
CA ALA A 272 9.34 -6.89 -2.55
C ALA A 272 10.43 -6.03 -3.27
#